data_34b2133b994153d834de3baf425f2cca
#
_entry.id   34b2133b994153d834de3baf425f2cca
#
_cell.length_a   1.000
_cell.length_b   1.000
_cell.length_c   1.000
_cell.angle_alpha   90.00
_cell.angle_beta   90.00
_cell.angle_gamma   90.00
#
_symmetry.space_group_name_H-M   'P 1'
#
loop_
_entity.id
_entity.type
_entity.pdbx_description
1 polymer ?
#
loop_
_entity_poly.entity_id
_entity_poly.type
_entity_poly.pdbx_seq_one_letter_code
_entity_poly.pdbx_strand_id
1 'polypeptide(L)'
;MVSNRDKATITALARQYGAATVWLFGSSADRRRRGRDLDLAVEGVAPARFFQFVGELMLALSQPVDVVALEKRSKLSALIRRDGIPIYGQPAREG
;
A
#
# COMPACT_ATOMS: atom_id res chain seq x y z
N MET A 1 -2.08 3.18 12.82
CA MET A 1 -3.04 2.20 12.26
C MET A 1 -4.00 2.88 11.30
N VAL A 2 -4.30 2.26 10.20
CA VAL A 2 -5.21 2.84 9.22
C VAL A 2 -6.67 2.70 9.68
N SER A 3 -7.45 3.78 9.54
CA SER A 3 -8.87 3.74 9.87
C SER A 3 -9.64 2.88 8.88
N ASN A 4 -10.83 2.43 9.27
CA ASN A 4 -11.70 1.68 8.36
C ASN A 4 -12.08 2.53 7.13
N ARG A 5 -12.28 3.83 7.33
CA ARG A 5 -12.58 4.74 6.23
C ARG A 5 -11.43 4.84 5.25
N ASP A 6 -10.22 5.03 5.75
CA ASP A 6 -9.04 5.11 4.88
C ASP A 6 -8.77 3.77 4.20
N LYS A 7 -8.97 2.67 4.90
CA LYS A 7 -8.82 1.34 4.31
C LYS A 7 -9.80 1.13 3.15
N ALA A 8 -11.04 1.58 3.31
CA ALA A 8 -12.04 1.50 2.24
C ALA A 8 -11.64 2.35 1.04
N THR A 9 -11.10 3.54 1.29
CA THR A 9 -10.62 4.44 0.24
C THR A 9 -9.46 3.79 -0.52
N ILE A 10 -8.49 3.24 0.20
CA ILE A 10 -7.34 2.57 -0.42
C ILE A 10 -7.81 1.40 -1.27
N THR A 11 -8.73 0.60 -0.76
CA THR A 11 -9.26 -0.56 -1.48
C THR A 11 -9.97 -0.15 -2.76
N ALA A 12 -10.78 0.90 -2.70
CA ALA A 12 -11.52 1.38 -3.87
C ALA A 12 -10.56 1.89 -4.96
N LEU A 13 -9.56 2.67 -4.57
CA LEU A 13 -8.58 3.19 -5.51
C LEU A 13 -7.67 2.09 -6.05
N ALA A 14 -7.28 1.15 -5.22
CA ALA A 14 -6.48 0.00 -5.66
C ALA A 14 -7.21 -0.78 -6.75
N ARG A 15 -8.50 -1.01 -6.56
CA ARG A 15 -9.32 -1.69 -7.55
C ARG A 15 -9.43 -0.88 -8.82
N GLN A 16 -9.67 0.41 -8.71
CA GLN A 16 -9.80 1.30 -9.86
C GLN A 16 -8.54 1.34 -10.70
N TYR A 17 -7.38 1.30 -10.07
CA TYR A 17 -6.09 1.39 -10.76
C TYR A 17 -5.47 0.04 -11.10
N GLY A 18 -6.19 -1.05 -10.83
CA GLY A 18 -5.73 -2.39 -11.20
C GLY A 18 -4.60 -2.93 -10.34
N ALA A 19 -4.46 -2.45 -9.11
CA ALA A 19 -3.46 -2.99 -8.20
C ALA A 19 -3.73 -4.46 -7.92
N ALA A 20 -2.67 -5.25 -7.80
CA ALA A 20 -2.77 -6.65 -7.42
C ALA A 20 -2.81 -6.78 -5.91
N THR A 21 -1.97 -6.06 -5.21
CA THR A 21 -1.87 -6.13 -3.75
C THR A 21 -1.41 -4.80 -3.20
N VAL A 22 -1.91 -4.46 -2.01
CA VAL A 22 -1.46 -3.30 -1.24
C VAL A 22 -1.13 -3.75 0.16
N TRP A 23 0.03 -3.37 0.66
CA TRP A 23 0.49 -3.69 2.02
C TRP A 23 0.69 -2.42 2.84
N LEU A 24 0.45 -2.53 4.14
CA LEU A 24 0.98 -1.59 5.12
C LEU A 24 2.36 -2.07 5.56
N PHE A 25 3.29 -1.15 5.69
CA PHE A 25 4.61 -1.51 6.20
C PHE A 25 5.19 -0.38 7.05
N GLY A 26 6.41 -0.58 7.58
CA GLY A 26 7.04 0.41 8.43
C GLY A 26 6.23 0.68 9.69
N SER A 27 6.18 1.92 10.12
CA SER A 27 5.48 2.30 11.35
C SER A 27 3.97 2.08 11.25
N SER A 28 3.40 2.11 10.05
CA SER A 28 1.95 1.91 9.88
C SER A 28 1.53 0.46 10.13
N ALA A 29 2.46 -0.49 10.09
CA ALA A 29 2.21 -1.88 10.42
C ALA A 29 2.39 -2.19 11.91
N ASP A 30 2.94 -1.26 12.70
CA ASP A 30 3.19 -1.46 14.11
C ASP A 30 2.08 -0.83 14.94
N ARG A 31 1.31 -1.65 15.64
CA ARG A 31 0.18 -1.20 16.46
C ARG A 31 0.59 -0.30 17.62
N ARG A 32 1.82 -0.43 18.10
CA ARG A 32 2.31 0.35 19.23
C ARG A 32 2.78 1.73 18.83
N ARG A 33 3.06 1.92 17.56
CA ARG A 33 3.46 3.22 17.04
C ARG A 33 2.29 3.83 16.31
N ARG A 34 1.87 4.99 16.77
CA ARG A 34 0.92 5.77 16.02
C ARG A 34 1.69 6.46 14.92
N GLY A 35 1.75 5.80 13.77
CA GLY A 35 2.39 6.40 12.62
C GLY A 35 1.66 7.67 12.23
N ARG A 36 2.41 8.72 11.98
CA ARG A 36 1.84 9.96 11.46
C ARG A 36 1.54 9.84 10.00
N ASP A 37 2.36 9.04 9.31
CA ASP A 37 2.24 8.81 7.88
C ASP A 37 1.92 7.36 7.63
N LEU A 38 1.09 7.12 6.61
CA LEU A 38 0.85 5.77 6.15
C LEU A 38 1.96 5.37 5.20
N ASP A 39 2.55 4.21 5.43
CA ASP A 39 3.51 3.63 4.50
C ASP A 39 2.84 2.49 3.75
N LEU A 40 2.62 2.68 2.46
CA LEU A 40 1.95 1.72 1.60
C LEU A 40 2.90 1.19 0.55
N ALA A 41 2.84 -0.11 0.32
CA ALA A 41 3.52 -0.74 -0.80
C ALA A 41 2.47 -1.31 -1.73
N VAL A 42 2.62 -1.08 -3.03
CA VAL A 42 1.63 -1.43 -4.02
C VAL A 42 2.27 -2.23 -5.13
N GLU A 43 1.60 -3.31 -5.51
CA GLU A 43 2.03 -4.12 -6.64
C GLU A 43 0.95 -4.12 -7.70
N GLY A 44 1.34 -3.96 -8.96
CA GLY A 44 0.46 -4.15 -10.10
C GLY A 44 -0.08 -2.89 -10.75
N VAL A 45 0.13 -1.71 -10.19
CA VAL A 45 -0.29 -0.47 -10.85
C VAL A 45 0.69 -0.14 -11.97
N ALA A 46 0.18 0.10 -13.17
CA ALA A 46 1.02 0.44 -14.32
C ALA A 46 1.84 1.71 -14.05
N PRO A 47 3.12 1.75 -14.45
CA PRO A 47 3.96 2.93 -14.19
C PRO A 47 3.35 4.24 -14.71
N ALA A 48 2.69 4.20 -15.85
CA ALA A 48 2.06 5.39 -16.42
C ALA A 48 0.93 5.95 -15.58
N ARG A 49 0.36 5.13 -14.68
CA ARG A 49 -0.77 5.53 -13.82
C ARG A 49 -0.39 5.67 -12.36
N PHE A 50 0.84 5.29 -12.02
CA PHE A 50 1.24 5.20 -10.63
C PHE A 50 1.16 6.55 -9.92
N PHE A 51 1.67 7.61 -10.52
CA PHE A 51 1.66 8.93 -9.89
C PHE A 51 0.25 9.47 -9.74
N GLN A 52 -0.64 9.17 -10.67
CA GLN A 52 -2.04 9.56 -10.55
C GLN A 52 -2.70 8.83 -9.37
N PHE A 53 -2.42 7.56 -9.22
CA PHE A 53 -2.90 6.76 -8.09
C PHE A 53 -2.41 7.34 -6.77
N VAL A 54 -1.12 7.65 -6.66
CA VAL A 54 -0.54 8.27 -5.46
C VAL A 54 -1.21 9.61 -5.17
N GLY A 55 -1.40 10.45 -6.19
CA GLY A 55 -2.03 11.75 -6.05
C GLY A 55 -3.46 11.64 -5.51
N GLU A 56 -4.23 10.69 -6.01
CA GLU A 56 -5.59 10.48 -5.51
C GLU A 56 -5.60 10.00 -4.08
N LEU A 57 -4.67 9.11 -3.72
CA LEU A 57 -4.53 8.69 -2.32
C LEU A 57 -4.20 9.86 -1.41
N MET A 58 -3.27 10.72 -1.81
CA MET A 58 -2.88 11.88 -1.02
C MET A 58 -4.05 12.84 -0.78
N LEU A 59 -4.93 12.98 -1.77
CA LEU A 59 -6.09 13.87 -1.64
C LEU A 59 -7.23 13.25 -0.83
N ALA A 60 -7.37 11.95 -0.87
CA ALA A 60 -8.54 11.27 -0.29
C ALA A 60 -8.32 10.75 1.12
N LEU A 61 -7.07 10.49 1.50
CA LEU A 61 -6.78 9.92 2.82
C LEU A 61 -6.73 10.99 3.90
N SER A 62 -7.05 10.60 5.11
CA SER A 62 -7.11 11.52 6.25
C SER A 62 -5.75 11.87 6.82
N GLN A 63 -4.69 11.20 6.37
CA GLN A 63 -3.33 11.45 6.85
C GLN A 63 -2.34 11.33 5.69
N PRO A 64 -1.13 11.89 5.85
CA PRO A 64 -0.13 11.77 4.80
C PRO A 64 0.19 10.31 4.48
N VAL A 65 0.54 10.05 3.24
CA VAL A 65 0.82 8.71 2.76
C VAL A 65 2.10 8.70 1.92
N ASP A 66 2.95 7.72 2.18
CA ASP A 66 4.10 7.39 1.33
C ASP A 66 3.79 6.09 0.61
N VAL A 67 3.95 6.08 -0.70
CA VAL A 67 3.61 4.92 -1.52
C VAL A 67 4.84 4.45 -2.29
N VAL A 68 5.13 3.17 -2.17
CA VAL A 68 6.25 2.52 -2.86
C VAL A 68 5.69 1.51 -3.83
N ALA A 69 6.23 1.49 -5.05
CA ALA A 69 5.85 0.49 -6.05
C ALA A 69 6.73 -0.75 -5.88
N LEU A 70 6.10 -1.91 -5.76
CA LEU A 70 6.81 -3.20 -5.67
C LEU A 70 6.75 -3.91 -7.00
N GLU A 71 7.57 -3.46 -7.95
CA GLU A 71 7.54 -4.04 -9.29
C GLU A 71 8.65 -5.06 -9.54
N LYS A 72 9.70 -5.02 -8.74
CA LYS A 72 10.84 -5.90 -8.93
C LYS A 72 11.23 -6.55 -7.62
N ARG A 73 11.86 -7.72 -7.74
CA ARG A 73 12.44 -8.38 -6.58
C ARG A 73 13.59 -7.54 -6.07
N SER A 74 13.47 -7.10 -4.84
CA SER A 74 14.52 -6.34 -4.17
C SER A 74 14.50 -6.75 -2.70
N LYS A 75 15.52 -6.31 -1.96
CA LYS A 75 15.56 -6.53 -0.51
C LYS A 75 14.35 -5.90 0.16
N LEU A 76 13.96 -4.71 -0.28
CA LEU A 76 12.80 -4.02 0.26
C LEU A 76 11.51 -4.79 -0.03
N SER A 77 11.32 -5.25 -1.27
CA SER A 77 10.10 -5.98 -1.61
C SER A 77 10.01 -7.30 -0.86
N ALA A 78 11.13 -8.01 -0.70
CA ALA A 78 11.16 -9.25 0.08
C ALA A 78 10.77 -8.99 1.54
N LEU A 79 11.30 -7.92 2.12
CA LEU A 79 11.02 -7.55 3.50
C LEU A 79 9.54 -7.19 3.68
N ILE A 80 9.00 -6.41 2.77
CA ILE A 80 7.59 -5.99 2.82
C ILE A 80 6.67 -7.20 2.67
N ARG A 81 6.98 -8.12 1.75
CA ARG A 81 6.17 -9.32 1.56
C ARG A 81 6.19 -10.23 2.78
N ARG A 82 7.29 -10.24 3.51
CA ARG A 82 7.42 -11.05 4.72
C ARG A 82 6.75 -10.39 5.91
N ASP A 83 6.99 -9.09 6.14
CA ASP A 83 6.62 -8.39 7.36
C ASP A 83 5.47 -7.41 7.21
N GLY A 84 5.13 -7.00 5.98
CA GLY A 84 4.03 -6.10 5.73
C GLY A 84 2.67 -6.77 5.94
N ILE A 85 1.66 -5.94 6.15
CA ILE A 85 0.28 -6.41 6.34
C ILE A 85 -0.49 -6.16 5.06
N PRO A 86 -0.92 -7.21 4.33
CA PRO A 86 -1.73 -6.99 3.14
C PRO A 86 -3.12 -6.47 3.53
N ILE A 87 -3.54 -5.39 2.89
CA ILE A 87 -4.86 -4.80 3.13
C ILE A 87 -5.75 -4.86 1.90
N TYR A 88 -5.19 -5.21 0.75
CA TYR A 88 -5.95 -5.39 -0.48
C TYR A 88 -5.30 -6.46 -1.32
N GLY A 89 -6.12 -7.32 -1.93
CA GLY A 89 -5.62 -8.40 -2.75
C GLY A 89 -4.98 -9.51 -1.93
N GLN A 90 -4.47 -10.51 -2.61
CA GLN A 90 -3.75 -11.59 -1.97
C GLN A 90 -2.35 -11.66 -2.54
N PRO A 91 -1.32 -11.75 -1.68
CA PRO A 91 0.03 -11.94 -2.16
C PRO A 91 0.11 -13.22 -3.00
N ALA A 92 0.94 -13.18 -4.04
CA ALA A 92 1.16 -14.37 -4.85
C ALA A 92 1.73 -15.46 -3.95
N ARG A 93 1.12 -16.63 -4.03
CA ARG A 93 1.66 -17.79 -3.33
C ARG A 93 2.86 -18.30 -4.10
N GLU A 94 3.95 -18.38 -3.41
CA GLU A 94 5.07 -19.09 -3.97
C GLU A 94 4.73 -20.58 -3.97
N GLY A 95 4.74 -21.12 -5.14
CA GLY A 95 4.45 -22.52 -5.36
C GLY A 95 5.47 -23.44 -4.72
#